data_5e94584694f832cb9efb9fecc3b6a011
#
_entry.id   5e94584694f832cb9efb9fecc3b6a011
#
_cell.length_a   1.000
_cell.length_b   1.000
_cell.length_c   1.000
_cell.angle_alpha   90.00
_cell.angle_beta   90.00
_cell.angle_gamma   90.00
#
_symmetry.space_group_name_H-M   'P 1'
#
loop_
_entity.id
_entity.type
_entity.pdbx_description
1 polymer ?
#
loop_
_entity_poly.entity_id
_entity_poly.type
_entity_poly.pdbx_seq_one_letter_code
_entity_poly.pdbx_strand_id
1 'polypeptide(L)'
;VIVNEEIKEEFENLMKKAGCYFLSEEETNRLRDTMFIKEKDGALNSAIVGQSPYKIAGEAGIEVPKETKILVLKENGVGIEYPFSKEKLSPVLAYYIVKNSDEGISLAEKLIEFGGMGHSAVIHSENRETIQKFAETVKVGRIIVNSPSTHGAIGDIYNTNMPSLTLGCGTFGGNSTTANVSSVNLINVKRVAKRRVNMQWFKVPEKIYFEAGSIAYL
;
A
#
# COMPACT_ATOMS: atom_id res chain seq x y z
N VAL A 1 -6.01 -7.39 -1.44
CA VAL A 1 -6.94 -6.64 -2.31
C VAL A 1 -8.33 -6.70 -1.72
N ILE A 2 -9.03 -5.56 -1.72
CA ILE A 2 -10.41 -5.42 -1.25
C ILE A 2 -11.25 -5.01 -2.45
N VAL A 3 -12.34 -5.71 -2.71
CA VAL A 3 -13.19 -5.51 -3.89
C VAL A 3 -14.65 -5.38 -3.47
N ASN A 4 -15.37 -4.42 -4.05
CA ASN A 4 -16.81 -4.29 -3.87
C ASN A 4 -17.52 -5.50 -4.54
N GLU A 5 -18.50 -6.08 -3.86
CA GLU A 5 -19.25 -7.24 -4.34
C GLU A 5 -19.93 -7.01 -5.71
N GLU A 6 -20.32 -5.76 -6.00
CA GLU A 6 -20.97 -5.40 -7.27
C GLU A 6 -20.09 -5.66 -8.51
N ILE A 7 -18.77 -5.52 -8.38
CA ILE A 7 -17.82 -5.70 -9.48
C ILE A 7 -17.00 -6.99 -9.38
N LYS A 8 -17.28 -7.80 -8.37
CA LYS A 8 -16.50 -9.00 -8.02
C LYS A 8 -16.29 -9.95 -9.19
N GLU A 9 -17.36 -10.31 -9.90
CA GLU A 9 -17.29 -11.31 -10.98
C GLU A 9 -16.43 -10.82 -12.14
N GLU A 10 -16.60 -9.58 -12.55
CA GLU A 10 -15.80 -8.97 -13.61
C GLU A 10 -14.33 -8.88 -13.19
N PHE A 11 -14.08 -8.42 -11.97
CA PHE A 11 -12.74 -8.30 -11.41
C PHE A 11 -12.02 -9.65 -11.33
N GLU A 12 -12.67 -10.70 -10.79
CA GLU A 12 -12.09 -12.05 -10.71
C GLU A 12 -11.78 -12.61 -12.12
N ASN A 13 -12.67 -12.37 -13.11
CA ASN A 13 -12.44 -12.79 -14.48
C ASN A 13 -11.24 -12.08 -15.13
N LEU A 14 -11.08 -10.80 -14.90
CA LEU A 14 -9.94 -10.04 -15.38
C LEU A 14 -8.64 -10.50 -14.71
N MET A 15 -8.64 -10.75 -13.42
CA MET A 15 -7.49 -11.30 -12.69
C MET A 15 -7.06 -12.67 -13.24
N LYS A 16 -8.01 -13.58 -13.48
CA LYS A 16 -7.73 -14.88 -14.11
C LYS A 16 -7.09 -14.74 -15.47
N LYS A 17 -7.64 -13.86 -16.33
CA LYS A 17 -7.06 -13.54 -17.64
C LYS A 17 -5.65 -12.94 -17.54
N ALA A 18 -5.36 -12.20 -16.48
CA ALA A 18 -4.04 -11.62 -16.22
C ALA A 18 -3.02 -12.64 -15.66
N GLY A 19 -3.43 -13.88 -15.39
CA GLY A 19 -2.56 -14.96 -14.90
C GLY A 19 -2.64 -15.19 -13.40
N CYS A 20 -3.69 -14.73 -12.73
CA CYS A 20 -3.94 -15.05 -11.32
C CYS A 20 -4.63 -16.41 -11.18
N TYR A 21 -4.19 -17.21 -10.23
CA TYR A 21 -4.80 -18.48 -9.86
C TYR A 21 -5.52 -18.31 -8.52
N PHE A 22 -6.84 -18.54 -8.52
CA PHE A 22 -7.66 -18.48 -7.31
C PHE A 22 -7.70 -19.85 -6.64
N LEU A 23 -7.15 -19.89 -5.45
CA LEU A 23 -7.07 -21.11 -4.63
C LEU A 23 -8.46 -21.51 -4.09
N SER A 24 -8.70 -22.80 -4.04
CA SER A 24 -9.79 -23.39 -3.26
C SER A 24 -9.51 -23.28 -1.75
N GLU A 25 -10.50 -23.58 -0.93
CA GLU A 25 -10.33 -23.58 0.52
C GLU A 25 -9.29 -24.64 0.98
N GLU A 26 -9.33 -25.82 0.38
CA GLU A 26 -8.36 -26.89 0.66
C GLU A 26 -6.93 -26.50 0.27
N GLU A 27 -6.75 -25.91 -0.92
CA GLU A 27 -5.46 -25.40 -1.39
C GLU A 27 -4.96 -24.26 -0.50
N THR A 28 -5.86 -23.38 -0.05
CA THR A 28 -5.53 -22.28 0.88
C THR A 28 -5.01 -22.84 2.21
N ASN A 29 -5.59 -23.90 2.73
CA ASN A 29 -5.13 -24.51 3.97
C ASN A 29 -3.74 -25.16 3.80
N ARG A 30 -3.51 -25.87 2.71
CA ARG A 30 -2.16 -26.41 2.39
C ARG A 30 -1.13 -25.32 2.22
N LEU A 31 -1.49 -24.24 1.54
CA LEU A 31 -0.60 -23.08 1.37
C LEU A 31 -0.29 -22.43 2.71
N ARG A 32 -1.27 -22.30 3.61
CA ARG A 32 -1.08 -21.74 4.96
C ARG A 32 -0.04 -22.54 5.75
N ASP A 33 -0.19 -23.85 5.77
CA ASP A 33 0.74 -24.73 6.50
C ASP A 33 2.16 -24.71 5.93
N THR A 34 2.32 -24.43 4.65
CA THR A 34 3.62 -24.28 3.97
C THR A 34 4.25 -22.91 4.23
N MET A 35 3.44 -21.85 4.18
CA MET A 35 3.91 -20.48 4.26
C MET A 35 4.19 -19.99 5.68
N PHE A 36 3.48 -20.52 6.69
CA PHE A 36 3.59 -20.04 8.06
C PHE A 36 4.01 -21.14 9.01
N ILE A 37 5.10 -20.89 9.74
CA ILE A 37 5.70 -21.87 10.67
C ILE A 37 4.96 -21.81 12.01
N LYS A 38 4.17 -22.83 12.32
CA LYS A 38 3.35 -22.90 13.55
C LYS A 38 4.20 -22.81 14.82
N GLU A 39 5.36 -23.46 14.83
CA GLU A 39 6.30 -23.48 15.95
C GLU A 39 6.99 -22.13 16.22
N LYS A 40 6.81 -21.17 15.33
CA LYS A 40 7.39 -19.81 15.42
C LYS A 40 6.31 -18.73 15.39
N ASP A 41 5.22 -18.94 16.10
CA ASP A 41 4.09 -17.98 16.19
C ASP A 41 3.55 -17.51 14.83
N GLY A 42 3.52 -18.42 13.87
CA GLY A 42 3.06 -18.10 12.51
C GLY A 42 4.02 -17.18 11.74
N ALA A 43 5.32 -17.24 12.04
CA ALA A 43 6.32 -16.54 11.26
C ALA A 43 6.33 -17.04 9.80
N LEU A 44 6.57 -16.11 8.86
CA LEU A 44 6.68 -16.44 7.46
C LEU A 44 7.88 -17.37 7.21
N ASN A 45 7.66 -18.45 6.46
CA ASN A 45 8.73 -19.34 6.03
C ASN A 45 9.67 -18.62 5.05
N SER A 46 10.90 -18.42 5.46
CA SER A 46 11.91 -17.70 4.66
C SER A 46 12.22 -18.37 3.32
N ALA A 47 11.97 -19.66 3.18
CA ALA A 47 12.23 -20.41 1.95
C ALA A 47 11.33 -19.98 0.77
N ILE A 48 10.16 -19.38 1.06
CA ILE A 48 9.23 -18.94 0.03
C ILE A 48 9.43 -17.47 -0.38
N VAL A 49 10.19 -16.70 0.38
CA VAL A 49 10.42 -15.27 0.11
C VAL A 49 11.14 -15.12 -1.24
N GLY A 50 10.58 -14.30 -2.13
CA GLY A 50 11.12 -14.05 -3.47
C GLY A 50 10.98 -15.22 -4.46
N GLN A 51 10.24 -16.28 -4.10
CA GLN A 51 9.99 -17.40 -5.00
C GLN A 51 8.83 -17.12 -5.97
N SER A 52 8.82 -17.84 -7.09
CA SER A 52 7.71 -17.78 -8.05
C SER A 52 6.43 -18.42 -7.49
N PRO A 53 5.24 -18.00 -7.98
CA PRO A 53 3.97 -18.63 -7.56
C PRO A 53 3.94 -20.13 -7.83
N TYR A 54 4.51 -20.55 -8.96
CA TYR A 54 4.60 -21.96 -9.35
C TYR A 54 5.40 -22.78 -8.33
N LYS A 55 6.53 -22.25 -7.87
CA LYS A 55 7.37 -22.93 -6.87
C LYS A 55 6.67 -22.98 -5.50
N ILE A 56 6.07 -21.85 -5.07
CA ILE A 56 5.34 -21.80 -3.79
C ILE A 56 4.17 -22.78 -3.79
N ALA A 57 3.40 -22.85 -4.87
CA ALA A 57 2.30 -23.79 -5.04
C ALA A 57 2.81 -25.24 -4.99
N GLY A 58 3.89 -25.55 -5.70
CA GLY A 58 4.49 -26.88 -5.72
C GLY A 58 4.96 -27.37 -4.34
N GLU A 59 5.56 -26.47 -3.53
CA GLU A 59 5.94 -26.78 -2.14
C GLU A 59 4.72 -27.06 -1.25
N ALA A 60 3.57 -26.46 -1.56
CA ALA A 60 2.29 -26.74 -0.87
C ALA A 60 1.51 -27.94 -1.48
N GLY A 61 2.08 -28.64 -2.46
CA GLY A 61 1.42 -29.73 -3.17
C GLY A 61 0.21 -29.27 -3.99
N ILE A 62 0.25 -28.05 -4.51
CA ILE A 62 -0.79 -27.45 -5.34
C ILE A 62 -0.32 -27.39 -6.79
N GLU A 63 -1.10 -27.96 -7.70
CA GLU A 63 -0.82 -27.90 -9.12
C GLU A 63 -1.39 -26.65 -9.75
N VAL A 64 -0.54 -25.79 -10.31
CA VAL A 64 -0.93 -24.56 -11.00
C VAL A 64 -0.24 -24.49 -12.36
N PRO A 65 -0.82 -23.76 -13.33
CA PRO A 65 -0.14 -23.49 -14.60
C PRO A 65 1.22 -22.80 -14.38
N LYS A 66 2.23 -23.14 -15.20
CA LYS A 66 3.57 -22.55 -15.09
C LYS A 66 3.59 -21.03 -15.29
N GLU A 67 2.68 -20.53 -16.09
CA GLU A 67 2.47 -19.11 -16.38
C GLU A 67 1.74 -18.35 -15.27
N THR A 68 1.35 -19.01 -14.18
CA THR A 68 0.71 -18.36 -13.02
C THR A 68 1.61 -17.27 -12.46
N LYS A 69 1.06 -16.06 -12.37
CA LYS A 69 1.77 -14.87 -11.89
C LYS A 69 1.52 -14.58 -10.42
N ILE A 70 0.33 -14.89 -9.92
CA ILE A 70 -0.11 -14.59 -8.55
C ILE A 70 -1.04 -15.70 -8.08
N LEU A 71 -0.84 -16.16 -6.84
CA LEU A 71 -1.79 -17.02 -6.14
C LEU A 71 -2.75 -16.12 -5.34
N VAL A 72 -4.04 -16.30 -5.51
CA VAL A 72 -5.07 -15.49 -4.86
C VAL A 72 -5.91 -16.40 -3.96
N LEU A 73 -6.08 -15.99 -2.72
CA LEU A 73 -6.92 -16.70 -1.77
C LEU A 73 -7.96 -15.76 -1.15
N LYS A 74 -9.14 -16.27 -0.86
CA LYS A 74 -10.16 -15.55 -0.11
C LYS A 74 -9.80 -15.55 1.37
N GLU A 75 -9.88 -14.37 1.97
CA GLU A 75 -9.69 -14.20 3.40
C GLU A 75 -10.88 -13.44 4.00
N ASN A 76 -11.26 -13.79 5.22
CA ASN A 76 -12.47 -13.26 5.85
C ASN A 76 -12.18 -12.40 7.09
N GLY A 77 -10.93 -12.33 7.52
CA GLY A 77 -10.54 -11.60 8.72
C GLY A 77 -9.14 -11.02 8.66
N VAL A 78 -8.79 -10.32 9.70
CA VAL A 78 -7.48 -9.67 9.90
C VAL A 78 -6.97 -10.04 11.28
N GLY A 79 -5.71 -10.40 11.38
CA GLY A 79 -5.09 -10.73 12.66
C GLY A 79 -4.31 -12.04 12.63
N ILE A 80 -3.89 -12.49 13.80
CA ILE A 80 -3.02 -13.68 13.96
C ILE A 80 -3.70 -14.95 13.44
N GLU A 81 -5.01 -15.06 13.61
CA GLU A 81 -5.80 -16.19 13.11
C GLU A 81 -5.95 -16.19 11.58
N TYR A 82 -5.65 -15.06 10.96
CA TYR A 82 -5.72 -14.84 9.51
C TYR A 82 -4.34 -14.43 8.96
N PRO A 83 -3.35 -15.34 8.97
CA PRO A 83 -1.95 -15.00 8.71
C PRO A 83 -1.71 -14.42 7.32
N PHE A 84 -2.56 -14.73 6.35
CA PHE A 84 -2.49 -14.10 5.02
C PHE A 84 -2.86 -12.62 4.99
N SER A 85 -3.38 -12.06 6.09
CA SER A 85 -3.64 -10.63 6.21
C SER A 85 -2.38 -9.79 6.42
N LYS A 86 -1.23 -10.41 6.75
CA LYS A 86 0.08 -9.76 6.83
C LYS A 86 0.74 -9.62 5.46
N GLU A 87 1.80 -8.82 5.40
CA GLU A 87 2.75 -8.81 4.29
C GLU A 87 3.44 -10.16 4.15
N LYS A 88 3.60 -10.64 2.92
CA LYS A 88 4.09 -12.00 2.64
C LYS A 88 5.40 -12.04 1.82
N LEU A 89 5.86 -10.89 1.30
CA LEU A 89 7.05 -10.76 0.45
C LEU A 89 7.10 -11.82 -0.67
N SER A 90 5.94 -12.16 -1.21
CA SER A 90 5.74 -13.24 -2.17
C SER A 90 4.52 -12.94 -3.06
N PRO A 91 4.40 -13.55 -4.24
CA PRO A 91 3.27 -13.36 -5.15
C PRO A 91 2.01 -14.13 -4.68
N VAL A 92 1.63 -13.93 -3.43
CA VAL A 92 0.45 -14.50 -2.79
C VAL A 92 -0.41 -13.35 -2.27
N LEU A 93 -1.65 -13.26 -2.71
CA LEU A 93 -2.54 -12.13 -2.49
C LEU A 93 -3.79 -12.56 -1.70
N ALA A 94 -4.00 -11.94 -0.54
CA ALA A 94 -5.26 -12.05 0.18
C ALA A 94 -6.33 -11.18 -0.52
N TYR A 95 -7.50 -11.75 -0.72
CA TYR A 95 -8.62 -11.18 -1.45
C TYR A 95 -9.85 -11.11 -0.55
N TYR A 96 -10.40 -9.92 -0.41
CA TYR A 96 -11.56 -9.63 0.44
C TYR A 96 -12.69 -9.07 -0.40
N ILE A 97 -13.92 -9.40 -0.05
CA ILE A 97 -15.13 -8.90 -0.69
C ILE A 97 -15.88 -8.07 0.36
N VAL A 98 -16.30 -6.88 -0.03
CA VAL A 98 -17.04 -5.93 0.81
C VAL A 98 -18.30 -5.44 0.11
N LYS A 99 -19.30 -5.04 0.88
CA LYS A 99 -20.59 -4.58 0.35
C LYS A 99 -20.57 -3.14 -0.13
N ASN A 100 -19.70 -2.32 0.43
CA ASN A 100 -19.63 -0.90 0.12
C ASN A 100 -18.25 -0.32 0.46
N SER A 101 -18.04 0.93 0.06
CA SER A 101 -16.77 1.64 0.25
C SER A 101 -16.40 1.83 1.72
N ASP A 102 -17.39 2.06 2.60
CA ASP A 102 -17.13 2.28 4.02
C ASP A 102 -16.60 1.04 4.71
N GLU A 103 -17.18 -0.11 4.40
CA GLU A 103 -16.67 -1.40 4.86
C GLU A 103 -15.26 -1.66 4.32
N GLY A 104 -15.02 -1.34 3.04
CA GLY A 104 -13.71 -1.45 2.40
C GLY A 104 -12.64 -0.58 3.04
N ILE A 105 -12.97 0.66 3.36
CA ILE A 105 -12.06 1.61 4.04
C ILE A 105 -11.73 1.11 5.46
N SER A 106 -12.75 0.70 6.20
CA SER A 106 -12.55 0.15 7.56
C SER A 106 -11.68 -1.12 7.55
N LEU A 107 -11.89 -1.99 6.57
CA LEU A 107 -11.06 -3.18 6.42
C LEU A 107 -9.62 -2.84 6.02
N ALA A 108 -9.44 -1.85 5.14
CA ALA A 108 -8.10 -1.38 4.75
C ALA A 108 -7.32 -0.81 5.94
N GLU A 109 -7.98 -0.02 6.80
CA GLU A 109 -7.37 0.48 8.02
C GLU A 109 -6.87 -0.66 8.92
N LYS A 110 -7.71 -1.66 9.20
CA LYS A 110 -7.35 -2.84 10.01
C LYS A 110 -6.18 -3.62 9.40
N LEU A 111 -6.19 -3.81 8.09
CA LEU A 111 -5.10 -4.50 7.38
C LEU A 111 -3.77 -3.75 7.50
N ILE A 112 -3.80 -2.42 7.38
CA ILE A 112 -2.63 -1.57 7.50
C ILE A 112 -2.11 -1.57 8.94
N GLU A 113 -2.99 -1.45 9.92
CA GLU A 113 -2.61 -1.48 11.34
C GLU A 113 -1.97 -2.81 11.75
N PHE A 114 -2.48 -3.91 11.22
CA PHE A 114 -1.96 -5.24 11.51
C PHE A 114 -0.72 -5.60 10.68
N GLY A 115 -0.71 -5.25 9.38
CA GLY A 115 0.34 -5.66 8.43
C GLY A 115 1.56 -4.75 8.39
N GLY A 116 1.44 -3.53 8.88
CA GLY A 116 2.49 -2.53 8.87
C GLY A 116 2.03 -1.17 8.35
N MET A 117 2.15 -0.16 9.20
CA MET A 117 1.77 1.22 8.90
C MET A 117 2.85 1.99 8.16
N GLY A 118 2.45 3.04 7.47
CA GLY A 118 3.34 4.10 7.00
C GLY A 118 3.75 4.01 5.55
N HIS A 119 3.67 2.85 4.88
CA HIS A 119 4.19 2.71 3.52
C HIS A 119 3.26 3.36 2.47
N SER A 120 2.40 2.62 1.84
CA SER A 120 1.55 3.08 0.74
C SER A 120 0.24 2.31 0.67
N ALA A 121 -0.82 2.99 0.22
CA ALA A 121 -2.09 2.37 -0.08
C ALA A 121 -2.61 2.85 -1.44
N VAL A 122 -3.46 2.03 -2.07
CA VAL A 122 -4.03 2.32 -3.37
C VAL A 122 -5.54 2.27 -3.29
N ILE A 123 -6.19 3.23 -3.93
CA ILE A 123 -7.63 3.22 -4.15
C ILE A 123 -7.94 3.40 -5.63
N HIS A 124 -8.86 2.62 -6.14
CA HIS A 124 -9.45 2.76 -7.47
C HIS A 124 -10.90 3.23 -7.30
N SER A 125 -11.17 4.49 -7.58
CA SER A 125 -12.48 5.12 -7.47
C SER A 125 -12.52 6.42 -8.25
N GLU A 126 -13.70 6.78 -8.78
CA GLU A 126 -13.98 8.10 -9.35
C GLU A 126 -14.71 9.01 -8.34
N ASN A 127 -15.17 8.47 -7.21
CA ASN A 127 -15.86 9.23 -6.18
C ASN A 127 -14.86 9.97 -5.29
N ARG A 128 -14.87 11.30 -5.36
CA ARG A 128 -13.97 12.17 -4.61
C ARG A 128 -14.12 12.07 -3.09
N GLU A 129 -15.36 11.92 -2.61
CA GLU A 129 -15.62 11.79 -1.17
C GLU A 129 -15.06 10.47 -0.62
N THR A 130 -15.21 9.39 -1.38
CA THR A 130 -14.63 8.09 -1.04
C THR A 130 -13.10 8.14 -1.03
N ILE A 131 -12.48 8.79 -2.03
CA ILE A 131 -11.02 8.96 -2.09
C ILE A 131 -10.54 9.78 -0.89
N GLN A 132 -11.21 10.89 -0.58
CA GLN A 132 -10.87 11.75 0.55
C GLN A 132 -10.98 10.99 1.88
N LYS A 133 -12.11 10.31 2.11
CA LYS A 133 -12.33 9.51 3.31
C LYS A 133 -11.26 8.41 3.48
N PHE A 134 -10.91 7.72 2.40
CA PHE A 134 -9.83 6.74 2.40
C PHE A 134 -8.50 7.38 2.81
N ALA A 135 -8.14 8.50 2.20
CA ALA A 135 -6.88 9.19 2.46
C ALA A 135 -6.76 9.71 3.91
N GLU A 136 -7.88 10.13 4.50
CA GLU A 136 -7.93 10.59 5.90
C GLU A 136 -7.90 9.45 6.92
N THR A 137 -8.36 8.25 6.52
CA THR A 137 -8.49 7.11 7.43
C THR A 137 -7.21 6.28 7.52
N VAL A 138 -6.59 5.96 6.38
CA VAL A 138 -5.49 4.99 6.35
C VAL A 138 -4.15 5.61 6.78
N LYS A 139 -3.42 4.92 7.66
CA LYS A 139 -2.16 5.39 8.26
C LYS A 139 -0.96 5.04 7.38
N VAL A 140 -0.87 5.70 6.22
CA VAL A 140 0.24 5.52 5.26
C VAL A 140 0.79 6.86 4.79
N GLY A 141 2.02 6.88 4.31
CA GLY A 141 2.67 8.08 3.80
C GLY A 141 2.31 8.42 2.34
N ARG A 142 1.69 7.48 1.60
CA ARG A 142 1.33 7.67 0.18
C ARG A 142 -0.02 7.05 -0.12
N ILE A 143 -0.88 7.83 -0.73
CA ILE A 143 -2.15 7.38 -1.31
C ILE A 143 -2.01 7.44 -2.83
N ILE A 144 -2.18 6.30 -3.47
CA ILE A 144 -2.15 6.18 -4.92
C ILE A 144 -3.59 6.07 -5.41
N VAL A 145 -3.96 6.87 -6.39
CA VAL A 145 -5.32 6.90 -6.94
C VAL A 145 -5.30 6.46 -8.40
N ASN A 146 -6.13 5.49 -8.74
CA ASN A 146 -6.37 5.02 -10.11
C ASN A 146 -5.11 4.67 -10.91
N SER A 147 -4.05 4.19 -10.23
CA SER A 147 -2.83 3.73 -10.87
C SER A 147 -2.24 2.51 -10.17
N PRO A 148 -1.39 1.73 -10.83
CA PRO A 148 -0.79 0.55 -10.26
C PRO A 148 0.02 0.88 -8.99
N SER A 149 -0.11 0.08 -7.95
CA SER A 149 0.54 0.28 -6.64
C SER A 149 2.05 0.53 -6.75
N THR A 150 2.76 -0.38 -7.37
CA THR A 150 4.23 -0.32 -7.46
C THR A 150 4.69 0.91 -8.23
N HIS A 151 4.19 1.12 -9.44
CA HIS A 151 4.57 2.24 -10.28
C HIS A 151 4.13 3.58 -9.69
N GLY A 152 2.92 3.65 -9.16
CA GLY A 152 2.42 4.86 -8.50
C GLY A 152 3.22 5.24 -7.26
N ALA A 153 3.64 4.28 -6.45
CA ALA A 153 4.46 4.54 -5.27
C ALA A 153 5.89 4.99 -5.63
N ILE A 154 6.48 4.41 -6.67
CA ILE A 154 7.81 4.80 -7.19
C ILE A 154 7.80 6.24 -7.72
N GLY A 155 6.68 6.68 -8.31
CA GLY A 155 6.56 8.03 -8.88
C GLY A 155 6.88 8.12 -10.36
N ASP A 156 7.34 9.28 -10.81
CA ASP A 156 7.72 9.62 -12.19
C ASP A 156 6.50 9.71 -13.15
N ILE A 157 6.43 8.86 -14.17
CA ILE A 157 5.41 8.96 -15.25
C ILE A 157 3.95 8.80 -14.77
N TYR A 158 3.73 8.24 -13.58
CA TYR A 158 2.38 7.99 -13.07
C TYR A 158 1.82 9.11 -12.18
N ASN A 159 2.72 9.96 -11.64
CA ASN A 159 2.34 11.06 -10.75
C ASN A 159 3.55 11.98 -10.48
N THR A 160 3.35 12.99 -9.62
CA THR A 160 4.37 13.99 -9.27
C THR A 160 5.30 13.57 -8.13
N ASN A 161 5.21 12.34 -7.63
CA ASN A 161 6.15 11.87 -6.62
C ASN A 161 7.57 11.79 -7.20
N MET A 162 8.56 12.15 -6.39
CA MET A 162 9.97 12.01 -6.76
C MET A 162 10.28 10.55 -7.08
N PRO A 163 10.87 10.22 -8.24
CA PRO A 163 11.22 8.84 -8.58
C PRO A 163 12.18 8.24 -7.57
N SER A 164 11.79 7.14 -6.92
CA SER A 164 12.64 6.43 -5.98
C SER A 164 12.16 5.01 -5.73
N LEU A 165 13.10 4.09 -5.50
CA LEU A 165 12.83 2.75 -4.98
C LEU A 165 12.89 2.71 -3.45
N THR A 166 13.37 3.76 -2.80
CA THR A 166 13.43 3.87 -1.34
C THR A 166 12.33 4.80 -0.87
N LEU A 167 11.33 4.25 -0.21
CA LEU A 167 10.12 4.94 0.19
C LEU A 167 10.06 5.06 1.72
N GLY A 168 10.08 6.30 2.22
CA GLY A 168 9.92 6.56 3.64
C GLY A 168 8.51 6.22 4.12
N CYS A 169 8.40 5.74 5.35
CA CYS A 169 7.12 5.36 5.99
C CYS A 169 6.69 6.34 7.10
N GLY A 170 7.44 7.40 7.33
CA GLY A 170 7.15 8.42 8.34
C GLY A 170 7.08 7.87 9.75
N THR A 171 6.45 8.63 10.64
CA THR A 171 6.32 8.28 12.07
C THR A 171 5.52 7.00 12.28
N PHE A 172 4.50 6.73 11.46
CA PHE A 172 3.73 5.48 11.54
C PHE A 172 4.60 4.24 11.30
N GLY A 173 5.58 4.32 10.40
CA GLY A 173 6.51 3.24 10.10
C GLY A 173 7.84 3.33 10.85
N GLY A 174 7.95 4.20 11.86
CA GLY A 174 9.18 4.40 12.63
C GLY A 174 10.33 5.05 11.85
N ASN A 175 10.01 5.79 10.78
CA ASN A 175 10.98 6.49 9.94
C ASN A 175 10.94 8.01 10.18
N SER A 176 12.02 8.69 9.81
CA SER A 176 12.13 10.15 9.93
C SER A 176 11.52 10.93 8.75
N THR A 177 11.10 10.24 7.68
CA THR A 177 10.53 10.89 6.48
C THR A 177 9.44 10.03 5.85
N THR A 178 8.46 10.69 5.21
CA THR A 178 7.48 10.08 4.31
C THR A 178 7.87 10.23 2.85
N ALA A 179 8.99 10.90 2.55
CA ALA A 179 9.38 11.19 1.18
C ALA A 179 9.79 9.93 0.40
N ASN A 180 9.69 10.03 -0.92
CA ASN A 180 10.44 9.20 -1.83
C ASN A 180 11.89 9.65 -1.74
N VAL A 181 12.76 8.81 -1.17
CA VAL A 181 14.12 9.20 -0.78
C VAL A 181 15.00 9.40 -2.02
N SER A 182 15.66 10.53 -2.08
CA SER A 182 16.60 10.89 -3.14
C SER A 182 17.91 11.44 -2.53
N SER A 183 18.84 11.85 -3.38
CA SER A 183 20.09 12.49 -2.95
C SER A 183 19.88 13.70 -2.04
N VAL A 184 18.79 14.43 -2.22
CA VAL A 184 18.44 15.59 -1.37
C VAL A 184 18.27 15.19 0.11
N ASN A 185 17.77 13.99 0.38
CA ASN A 185 17.60 13.48 1.74
C ASN A 185 18.92 13.06 2.40
N LEU A 186 19.99 12.92 1.64
CA LEU A 186 21.33 12.55 2.11
C LEU A 186 22.25 13.76 2.31
N ILE A 187 21.79 14.97 1.96
CA ILE A 187 22.56 16.20 2.09
C ILE A 187 22.41 16.78 3.49
N ASN A 188 23.52 17.02 4.14
CA ASN A 188 23.55 17.77 5.40
C ASN A 188 23.49 19.27 5.13
N VAL A 189 22.36 19.87 5.46
CA VAL A 189 22.16 21.31 5.31
C VAL A 189 22.73 22.05 6.53
N LYS A 190 23.75 22.87 6.32
CA LYS A 190 24.30 23.75 7.34
C LYS A 190 23.64 25.13 7.25
N ARG A 191 23.04 25.58 8.33
CA ARG A 191 22.42 26.92 8.42
C ARG A 191 23.33 27.89 9.13
N VAL A 192 23.55 29.06 8.53
CA VAL A 192 24.25 30.18 9.15
C VAL A 192 23.22 31.23 9.52
N ALA A 193 22.92 31.34 10.79
CA ALA A 193 21.99 32.36 11.30
C ALA A 193 22.79 33.56 11.79
N LYS A 194 22.65 34.72 11.13
CA LYS A 194 23.27 35.99 11.53
C LYS A 194 22.29 36.76 12.41
N ARG A 195 22.85 37.46 13.42
CA ARG A 195 22.07 38.40 14.22
C ARG A 195 21.47 39.50 13.34
N ARG A 196 20.19 39.75 13.52
CA ARG A 196 19.55 40.94 12.92
C ARG A 196 19.99 42.19 13.67
N VAL A 197 20.45 43.19 12.94
CA VAL A 197 20.93 44.45 13.52
C VAL A 197 19.77 45.42 13.77
N ASN A 198 18.69 45.33 12.96
CA ASN A 198 17.53 46.20 13.11
C ASN A 198 16.29 45.37 13.49
N MET A 199 15.74 45.58 14.69
CA MET A 199 14.58 44.93 15.23
C MET A 199 13.24 45.41 14.60
N GLN A 200 13.27 46.46 13.85
CA GLN A 200 12.08 47.05 13.20
C GLN A 200 11.86 46.54 11.78
N TRP A 201 12.64 45.55 11.35
CA TRP A 201 12.52 45.02 10.00
C TRP A 201 11.33 44.10 9.86
N PHE A 202 10.36 44.51 9.05
CA PHE A 202 9.16 43.79 8.74
C PHE A 202 9.28 43.16 7.36
N LYS A 203 9.17 41.83 7.26
CA LYS A 203 9.17 41.12 5.99
C LYS A 203 7.73 40.75 5.62
N VAL A 204 7.27 41.26 4.51
CA VAL A 204 6.00 40.90 3.89
C VAL A 204 6.22 39.82 2.82
N PRO A 205 5.23 38.99 2.50
CA PRO A 205 5.27 38.09 1.36
C PRO A 205 5.48 38.87 0.06
N GLU A 206 6.09 38.23 -0.93
CA GLU A 206 6.30 38.84 -2.26
C GLU A 206 4.95 39.19 -2.93
N LYS A 207 3.90 38.47 -2.61
CA LYS A 207 2.56 38.69 -3.13
C LYS A 207 1.57 38.76 -1.98
N ILE A 208 0.74 39.78 -1.99
CA ILE A 208 -0.36 39.98 -1.03
C ILE A 208 -1.63 40.20 -1.86
N TYR A 209 -2.62 39.33 -1.65
CA TYR A 209 -3.92 39.42 -2.34
C TYR A 209 -4.96 40.01 -1.39
N PHE A 210 -5.66 41.06 -1.82
CA PHE A 210 -6.60 41.81 -0.98
C PHE A 210 -8.08 41.65 -1.38
N GLU A 211 -8.39 40.78 -2.33
CA GLU A 211 -9.76 40.61 -2.81
C GLU A 211 -10.45 39.42 -2.14
N ALA A 212 -11.78 39.51 -2.05
CA ALA A 212 -12.60 38.37 -1.65
C ALA A 212 -12.41 37.20 -2.64
N GLY A 213 -12.08 36.02 -2.12
CA GLY A 213 -11.80 34.85 -2.97
C GLY A 213 -10.34 34.72 -3.43
N SER A 214 -9.43 35.59 -2.97
CA SER A 214 -8.01 35.55 -3.34
C SER A 214 -7.30 34.24 -3.01
N ILE A 215 -7.84 33.41 -2.09
CA ILE A 215 -7.36 32.05 -1.80
C ILE A 215 -7.39 31.15 -3.06
N ALA A 216 -8.28 31.41 -4.00
CA ALA A 216 -8.36 30.63 -5.23
C ALA A 216 -7.14 30.82 -6.18
N TYR A 217 -6.26 31.76 -5.90
CA TYR A 217 -5.04 32.03 -6.67
C TYR A 217 -3.76 31.46 -6.01
N LEU A 218 -3.90 30.77 -4.88
CA LEU A 218 -2.83 30.07 -4.18
C LEU A 218 -2.76 28.62 -4.64
#